data_c3591e00f87ad3298a496270b4a3988d
#
_entry.id   c3591e00f87ad3298a496270b4a3988d
#
_cell.length_a   1.000
_cell.length_b   1.000
_cell.length_c   1.000
_cell.angle_alpha   90.00
_cell.angle_beta   90.00
_cell.angle_gamma   90.00
#
_symmetry.space_group_name_H-M   'P 1'
#
loop_
_entity.id
_entity.type
_entity.pdbx_description
1 polymer ?
#
loop_
_entity_poly.entity_id
_entity_poly.type
_entity_poly.pdbx_seq_one_letter_code
_entity_poly.pdbx_strand_id
1 'polypeptide(L)'
;MFLSSGRGLKLVFALTAALSMAACSKNPDDAYGLGVGGLGGAGASMATPGSPQDFISNVGDRVLFETDSTELTSVGQATLEKQARWLQQYPRYTFTMEGHADERGTREYNFALGARRAETAKNYLLAKGITASRMRTISYGKERPVAVCDDISCWSQNRRAVTVLSGGNS
;
A
#
# COMPACT_ATOMS: atom_id res chain seq x y z
N MET A 1 -48.55 -27.00 56.20
CA MET A 1 -49.60 -26.30 56.88
C MET A 1 -49.87 -24.98 56.22
N PHE A 2 -51.11 -24.81 55.66
CA PHE A 2 -51.73 -23.58 55.13
C PHE A 2 -51.08 -22.88 53.92
N LEU A 3 -51.57 -23.00 52.66
CA LEU A 3 -52.80 -22.49 52.01
C LEU A 3 -53.00 -20.97 52.12
N SER A 4 -52.95 -20.28 50.97
CA SER A 4 -53.98 -19.37 50.45
C SER A 4 -53.43 -18.63 49.23
N SER A 5 -53.77 -18.88 47.98
CA SER A 5 -54.94 -18.44 47.23
C SER A 5 -55.21 -16.93 47.24
N GLY A 6 -55.06 -16.33 46.05
CA GLY A 6 -55.44 -14.96 45.76
C GLY A 6 -55.49 -14.69 44.23
N ARG A 7 -56.69 -14.88 43.71
CA ARG A 7 -57.09 -14.54 42.31
C ARG A 7 -57.15 -13.04 42.15
N GLY A 8 -56.86 -12.59 40.93
CA GLY A 8 -57.53 -11.40 40.42
C GLY A 8 -56.81 -10.51 39.47
N LEU A 9 -57.34 -10.56 38.33
CA LEU A 9 -57.72 -9.43 37.46
C LEU A 9 -56.87 -9.06 36.31
N LYS A 10 -57.37 -9.37 35.15
CA LYS A 10 -57.03 -8.98 33.80
C LYS A 10 -57.04 -7.45 33.62
N LEU A 11 -56.05 -6.86 32.98
CA LEU A 11 -56.26 -5.64 32.23
C LEU A 11 -55.41 -5.71 30.97
N VAL A 12 -56.13 -5.80 29.87
CA VAL A 12 -55.66 -5.67 28.50
C VAL A 12 -55.39 -4.19 28.26
N PHE A 13 -54.16 -3.84 27.88
CA PHE A 13 -53.90 -2.57 27.20
C PHE A 13 -53.16 -2.86 25.90
N ALA A 14 -53.95 -2.79 24.83
CA ALA A 14 -53.44 -2.68 23.49
C ALA A 14 -52.84 -1.29 23.33
N LEU A 15 -51.57 -1.18 23.01
CA LEU A 15 -51.00 0.06 22.56
C LEU A 15 -50.30 -0.15 21.19
N THR A 16 -50.89 0.44 20.21
CA THR A 16 -50.55 0.49 18.82
C THR A 16 -49.15 1.10 18.59
N ALA A 17 -48.24 0.30 18.02
CA ALA A 17 -46.97 0.80 17.55
C ALA A 17 -47.15 1.58 16.23
N ALA A 18 -46.93 2.88 16.27
CA ALA A 18 -46.86 3.72 15.07
C ALA A 18 -45.53 3.51 14.34
N LEU A 19 -45.62 2.91 13.15
CA LEU A 19 -44.52 2.75 12.22
C LEU A 19 -44.31 4.11 11.55
N SER A 20 -43.28 4.87 11.93
CA SER A 20 -42.80 6.07 11.22
C SER A 20 -41.89 5.62 10.08
N MET A 21 -42.43 5.57 8.86
CA MET A 21 -41.67 5.46 7.62
C MET A 21 -41.05 6.82 7.32
N ALA A 22 -39.74 6.92 7.46
CA ALA A 22 -38.97 8.03 6.88
C ALA A 22 -38.91 7.85 5.37
N ALA A 23 -39.72 8.63 4.64
CA ALA A 23 -39.67 8.71 3.19
C ALA A 23 -38.44 9.50 2.77
N CYS A 24 -37.45 8.84 2.17
CA CYS A 24 -36.40 9.53 1.41
C CYS A 24 -37.02 10.08 0.13
N SER A 25 -37.09 11.41 0.05
CA SER A 25 -37.51 12.15 -1.13
C SER A 25 -36.52 11.90 -2.28
N LYS A 26 -36.98 11.27 -3.35
CA LYS A 26 -36.26 11.20 -4.64
C LYS A 26 -36.59 12.44 -5.44
N ASN A 27 -35.60 13.18 -5.88
CA ASN A 27 -35.73 14.19 -6.92
C ASN A 27 -35.94 13.49 -8.28
N PRO A 28 -36.87 13.94 -9.12
CA PRO A 28 -37.23 13.27 -10.39
C PRO A 28 -36.44 13.68 -11.62
N ASP A 29 -35.27 14.30 -11.51
CA ASP A 29 -34.58 14.90 -12.69
C ASP A 29 -33.27 14.24 -13.14
N ASP A 30 -32.96 13.01 -12.70
CA ASP A 30 -31.78 12.27 -13.24
C ASP A 30 -32.19 10.91 -13.84
N ALA A 31 -32.95 10.97 -14.93
CA ALA A 31 -33.19 9.83 -15.79
C ALA A 31 -32.31 9.98 -17.03
N TYR A 32 -31.12 9.35 -17.02
CA TYR A 32 -30.43 8.74 -18.17
C TYR A 32 -29.09 8.16 -17.70
N GLY A 33 -29.06 6.84 -17.59
CA GLY A 33 -27.84 6.08 -17.32
C GLY A 33 -28.14 4.64 -16.94
N LEU A 34 -28.26 3.77 -17.93
CA LEU A 34 -28.26 2.32 -17.75
C LEU A 34 -26.94 1.88 -17.10
N GLY A 35 -26.94 1.74 -15.78
CA GLY A 35 -25.85 1.17 -14.99
C GLY A 35 -26.33 -0.11 -14.31
N VAL A 36 -25.83 -1.24 -14.80
CA VAL A 36 -25.98 -2.57 -14.21
C VAL A 36 -25.60 -2.51 -12.72
N GLY A 37 -26.51 -2.95 -11.85
CA GLY A 37 -26.32 -2.99 -10.40
C GLY A 37 -25.13 -3.84 -10.00
N GLY A 38 -24.10 -3.18 -9.47
CA GLY A 38 -23.00 -3.81 -8.76
C GLY A 38 -23.25 -3.75 -7.26
N LEU A 39 -23.30 -4.92 -6.63
CA LEU A 39 -23.33 -5.13 -5.20
C LEU A 39 -22.19 -4.36 -4.52
N GLY A 40 -22.50 -3.62 -3.46
CA GLY A 40 -21.57 -2.83 -2.67
C GLY A 40 -20.41 -3.66 -2.11
N GLY A 41 -19.21 -3.42 -2.69
CA GLY A 41 -17.94 -3.76 -2.11
C GLY A 41 -17.26 -2.46 -1.67
N ALA A 42 -16.72 -2.44 -0.46
CA ALA A 42 -15.92 -1.33 0.05
C ALA A 42 -14.89 -0.93 -1.02
N GLY A 43 -14.96 0.33 -1.49
CA GLY A 43 -14.16 0.81 -2.60
C GLY A 43 -12.66 0.79 -2.31
N ALA A 44 -12.00 -0.29 -2.66
CA ALA A 44 -10.61 -0.21 -3.01
C ALA A 44 -10.58 0.62 -4.30
N SER A 45 -10.14 1.85 -4.23
CA SER A 45 -9.88 2.71 -5.38
C SER A 45 -8.86 1.96 -6.25
N MET A 46 -9.36 1.32 -7.32
CA MET A 46 -8.49 0.61 -8.25
C MET A 46 -7.60 1.66 -8.90
N ALA A 47 -6.31 1.59 -8.59
CA ALA A 47 -5.34 2.52 -9.16
C ALA A 47 -5.39 2.44 -10.70
N THR A 48 -5.47 3.57 -11.36
CA THR A 48 -5.49 3.64 -12.83
C THR A 48 -4.23 2.96 -13.38
N PRO A 49 -4.36 1.97 -14.28
CA PRO A 49 -3.21 1.28 -14.85
C PRO A 49 -2.18 2.25 -15.43
N GLY A 50 -0.91 2.06 -15.11
CA GLY A 50 0.19 2.91 -15.54
C GLY A 50 0.32 4.23 -14.78
N SER A 51 -0.43 4.42 -13.68
CA SER A 51 -0.23 5.53 -12.76
C SER A 51 0.86 5.20 -11.72
N PRO A 52 1.49 6.22 -11.07
CA PRO A 52 2.39 5.98 -9.95
C PRO A 52 1.73 5.18 -8.82
N GLN A 53 0.42 5.37 -8.60
CA GLN A 53 -0.33 4.64 -7.60
C GLN A 53 -0.47 3.15 -7.96
N ASP A 54 -0.68 2.83 -9.24
CA ASP A 54 -0.67 1.46 -9.75
C ASP A 54 0.68 0.78 -9.50
N PHE A 55 1.77 1.48 -9.76
CA PHE A 55 3.12 0.98 -9.48
C PHE A 55 3.32 0.65 -7.99
N ILE A 56 2.93 1.55 -7.09
CA ILE A 56 3.08 1.36 -5.65
C ILE A 56 2.20 0.20 -5.14
N SER A 57 0.91 0.17 -5.54
CA SER A 57 -0.08 -0.74 -4.95
C SER A 57 -0.05 -2.14 -5.55
N ASN A 58 0.18 -2.28 -6.86
CA ASN A 58 0.05 -3.53 -7.58
C ASN A 58 1.39 -4.18 -7.94
N VAL A 59 2.44 -3.37 -8.14
CA VAL A 59 3.77 -3.85 -8.51
C VAL A 59 4.66 -3.96 -7.27
N GLY A 60 4.61 -2.95 -6.40
CA GLY A 60 5.49 -2.77 -5.25
C GLY A 60 6.70 -1.91 -5.59
N ASP A 61 6.87 -0.83 -4.86
CA ASP A 61 7.91 0.18 -5.07
C ASP A 61 9.24 -0.13 -4.38
N ARG A 62 9.28 -1.14 -3.49
CA ARG A 62 10.45 -1.40 -2.63
C ARG A 62 10.85 -2.86 -2.54
N VAL A 63 12.12 -3.07 -2.27
CA VAL A 63 12.69 -4.36 -1.93
C VAL A 63 13.43 -4.29 -0.61
N LEU A 64 13.36 -5.35 0.18
CA LEU A 64 13.95 -5.44 1.51
C LEU A 64 15.27 -6.23 1.46
N PHE A 65 16.14 -5.94 2.43
CA PHE A 65 17.44 -6.58 2.58
C PHE A 65 17.61 -7.16 3.98
N GLU A 66 18.39 -8.22 4.05
CA GLU A 66 18.81 -8.78 5.33
C GLU A 66 19.79 -7.86 6.07
N THR A 67 20.02 -8.16 7.35
CA THR A 67 20.97 -7.41 8.18
C THR A 67 22.35 -7.40 7.52
N ASP A 68 22.92 -6.20 7.38
CA ASP A 68 24.25 -5.96 6.81
C ASP A 68 24.46 -6.53 5.39
N SER A 69 23.39 -6.86 4.70
CA SER A 69 23.41 -7.45 3.34
C SER A 69 23.05 -6.42 2.27
N THR A 70 23.63 -6.64 1.10
CA THR A 70 23.28 -5.98 -0.16
C THR A 70 22.76 -6.96 -1.20
N GLU A 71 22.60 -8.22 -0.83
CA GLU A 71 22.08 -9.26 -1.71
C GLU A 71 20.55 -9.20 -1.79
N LEU A 72 20.02 -9.40 -2.99
CA LEU A 72 18.58 -9.48 -3.22
C LEU A 72 18.06 -10.85 -2.80
N THR A 73 17.06 -10.84 -1.93
CA THR A 73 16.30 -12.04 -1.62
C THR A 73 15.48 -12.50 -2.84
N SER A 74 15.02 -13.74 -2.85
CA SER A 74 14.12 -14.24 -3.92
C SER A 74 12.84 -13.41 -4.05
N VAL A 75 12.29 -12.93 -2.93
CA VAL A 75 11.13 -12.02 -2.90
C VAL A 75 11.50 -10.67 -3.51
N GLY A 76 12.67 -10.11 -3.17
CA GLY A 76 13.18 -8.87 -3.75
C GLY A 76 13.38 -8.98 -5.27
N GLN A 77 13.95 -10.08 -5.75
CA GLN A 77 14.12 -10.34 -7.17
C GLN A 77 12.76 -10.42 -7.90
N ALA A 78 11.79 -11.15 -7.34
CA ALA A 78 10.45 -11.24 -7.91
C ALA A 78 9.74 -9.88 -7.99
N THR A 79 9.94 -9.02 -6.98
CA THR A 79 9.42 -7.64 -7.00
C THR A 79 10.09 -6.81 -8.09
N LEU A 80 11.41 -6.84 -8.21
CA LEU A 80 12.13 -6.12 -9.27
C LEU A 80 11.78 -6.65 -10.67
N GLU A 81 11.45 -7.92 -10.83
CA GLU A 81 10.94 -8.45 -12.09
C GLU A 81 9.57 -7.85 -12.47
N LYS A 82 8.67 -7.71 -11.51
CA LYS A 82 7.39 -7.02 -11.72
C LYS A 82 7.64 -5.54 -12.09
N GLN A 83 8.55 -4.88 -11.38
CA GLN A 83 8.93 -3.50 -11.69
C GLN A 83 9.51 -3.36 -13.09
N ALA A 84 10.40 -4.27 -13.49
CA ALA A 84 10.98 -4.26 -14.84
C ALA A 84 9.90 -4.38 -15.93
N ARG A 85 8.98 -5.33 -15.80
CA ARG A 85 7.85 -5.49 -16.75
C ARG A 85 7.00 -4.22 -16.84
N TRP A 86 6.65 -3.65 -15.69
CA TRP A 86 5.86 -2.42 -15.63
C TRP A 86 6.61 -1.23 -16.26
N LEU A 87 7.89 -1.05 -15.95
CA LEU A 87 8.72 0.02 -16.51
C LEU A 87 8.98 -0.14 -18.01
N GLN A 88 8.96 -1.36 -18.55
CA GLN A 88 8.99 -1.62 -19.99
C GLN A 88 7.67 -1.24 -20.66
N GLN A 89 6.54 -1.53 -20.01
CA GLN A 89 5.22 -1.17 -20.51
C GLN A 89 4.98 0.34 -20.48
N TYR A 90 5.58 1.05 -19.51
CA TYR A 90 5.43 2.50 -19.35
C TYR A 90 6.78 3.22 -19.46
N PRO A 91 7.35 3.35 -20.67
CA PRO A 91 8.71 3.86 -20.88
C PRO A 91 8.87 5.36 -20.58
N ARG A 92 7.77 6.10 -20.42
CA ARG A 92 7.78 7.54 -20.11
C ARG A 92 8.36 7.87 -18.73
N TYR A 93 8.39 6.90 -17.80
CA TYR A 93 8.90 7.15 -16.47
C TYR A 93 10.42 7.06 -16.41
N THR A 94 11.03 8.07 -15.79
CA THR A 94 12.35 7.98 -15.18
C THR A 94 12.17 7.72 -13.70
N PHE A 95 13.20 7.28 -12.98
CA PHE A 95 13.09 7.01 -11.56
C PHE A 95 14.42 7.11 -10.83
N THR A 96 14.32 7.32 -9.53
CA THR A 96 15.44 7.27 -8.61
C THR A 96 15.34 6.02 -7.75
N MET A 97 16.42 5.25 -7.69
CA MET A 97 16.56 4.14 -6.75
C MET A 97 17.16 4.68 -5.45
N GLU A 98 16.35 4.74 -4.41
CA GLU A 98 16.76 5.21 -3.09
C GLU A 98 17.22 4.04 -2.23
N GLY A 99 18.40 4.15 -1.61
CA GLY A 99 18.93 3.12 -0.72
C GLY A 99 18.92 3.55 0.74
N HIS A 100 18.49 2.62 1.62
CA HIS A 100 18.29 2.86 3.03
C HIS A 100 18.90 1.75 3.89
N ALA A 101 19.22 2.11 5.14
CA ALA A 101 19.71 1.21 6.17
C ALA A 101 18.89 1.38 7.45
N ASP A 102 19.02 0.43 8.39
CA ASP A 102 18.51 0.60 9.75
C ASP A 102 19.41 1.56 10.55
N GLU A 103 18.99 1.94 11.77
CA GLU A 103 19.68 2.95 12.57
C GLU A 103 21.00 2.49 13.20
N ARG A 104 21.30 1.20 13.20
CA ARG A 104 22.50 0.64 13.86
C ARG A 104 23.76 0.97 13.07
N GLY A 105 24.86 1.24 13.78
CA GLY A 105 26.15 1.60 13.18
C GLY A 105 26.32 3.09 12.88
N THR A 106 27.45 3.44 12.26
CA THR A 106 27.79 4.83 11.97
C THR A 106 27.01 5.38 10.77
N ARG A 107 26.93 6.70 10.66
CA ARG A 107 26.27 7.37 9.55
C ARG A 107 26.94 7.06 8.23
N GLU A 108 28.27 7.15 8.21
CA GLU A 108 29.10 6.92 7.02
C GLU A 108 28.95 5.49 6.50
N TYR A 109 28.99 4.52 7.43
CA TYR A 109 28.80 3.11 7.08
C TYR A 109 27.39 2.88 6.45
N ASN A 110 26.35 3.38 7.09
CA ASN A 110 24.98 3.22 6.61
C ASN A 110 24.73 3.95 5.29
N PHE A 111 25.38 5.12 5.08
CA PHE A 111 25.33 5.81 3.80
C PHE A 111 25.94 4.96 2.68
N ALA A 112 27.09 4.36 2.92
CA ALA A 112 27.73 3.45 1.95
C ALA A 112 26.91 2.17 1.73
N LEU A 113 26.31 1.60 2.80
CA LEU A 113 25.45 0.41 2.71
C LEU A 113 24.19 0.68 1.89
N GLY A 114 23.53 1.82 2.14
CA GLY A 114 22.37 2.25 1.36
C GLY A 114 22.72 2.47 -0.12
N ALA A 115 23.89 3.09 -0.41
CA ALA A 115 24.34 3.27 -1.79
C ALA A 115 24.51 1.93 -2.51
N ARG A 116 25.15 0.94 -1.88
CA ARG A 116 25.32 -0.40 -2.46
C ARG A 116 23.97 -1.10 -2.69
N ARG A 117 22.99 -0.97 -1.78
CA ARG A 117 21.63 -1.53 -1.95
C ARG A 117 20.91 -0.92 -3.15
N ALA A 118 20.97 0.41 -3.28
CA ALA A 118 20.39 1.11 -4.44
C ALA A 118 21.06 0.65 -5.75
N GLU A 119 22.38 0.52 -5.77
CA GLU A 119 23.12 0.08 -6.95
C GLU A 119 22.82 -1.39 -7.31
N THR A 120 22.67 -2.28 -6.32
CA THR A 120 22.28 -3.68 -6.56
C THR A 120 20.89 -3.75 -7.22
N ALA A 121 19.90 -3.03 -6.70
CA ALA A 121 18.56 -3.01 -7.29
C ALA A 121 18.56 -2.39 -8.70
N LYS A 122 19.29 -1.32 -8.93
CA LYS A 122 19.48 -0.71 -10.26
C LYS A 122 20.12 -1.70 -11.23
N ASN A 123 21.19 -2.38 -10.84
CA ASN A 123 21.90 -3.35 -11.69
C ASN A 123 21.00 -4.52 -12.07
N TYR A 124 20.12 -4.96 -11.18
CA TYR A 124 19.11 -5.96 -11.50
C TYR A 124 18.15 -5.47 -12.60
N LEU A 125 17.64 -4.24 -12.49
CA LEU A 125 16.77 -3.65 -13.52
C LEU A 125 17.50 -3.44 -14.85
N LEU A 126 18.79 -3.07 -14.83
CA LEU A 126 19.64 -3.01 -16.03
C LEU A 126 19.72 -4.37 -16.72
N ALA A 127 19.98 -5.44 -15.96
CA ALA A 127 20.03 -6.81 -16.47
C ALA A 127 18.68 -7.27 -17.05
N LYS A 128 17.56 -6.69 -16.60
CA LYS A 128 16.22 -6.92 -17.15
C LYS A 128 15.88 -5.98 -18.34
N GLY A 129 16.84 -5.20 -18.84
CA GLY A 129 16.69 -4.40 -20.06
C GLY A 129 16.17 -2.97 -19.84
N ILE A 130 16.13 -2.48 -18.60
CA ILE A 130 15.80 -1.08 -18.33
C ILE A 130 17.00 -0.21 -18.63
N THR A 131 16.81 0.86 -19.40
CA THR A 131 17.89 1.75 -19.86
C THR A 131 18.49 2.56 -18.71
N ALA A 132 19.82 2.63 -18.63
CA ALA A 132 20.56 3.34 -17.59
C ALA A 132 20.20 4.83 -17.48
N SER A 133 19.93 5.50 -18.61
CA SER A 133 19.56 6.91 -18.65
C SER A 133 18.23 7.24 -17.95
N ARG A 134 17.39 6.24 -17.70
CA ARG A 134 16.13 6.38 -16.97
C ARG A 134 16.30 6.26 -15.45
N MET A 135 17.48 5.90 -14.98
CA MET A 135 17.74 5.54 -13.59
C MET A 135 18.77 6.44 -12.95
N ARG A 136 18.52 6.84 -11.72
CA ARG A 136 19.51 7.46 -10.83
C ARG A 136 19.54 6.68 -9.52
N THR A 137 20.65 6.73 -8.80
CA THR A 137 20.75 6.18 -7.44
C THR A 137 21.05 7.28 -6.43
N ILE A 138 20.50 7.16 -5.25
CA ILE A 138 20.81 8.01 -4.11
C ILE A 138 20.77 7.17 -2.83
N SER A 139 21.64 7.47 -1.88
CA SER A 139 21.59 6.87 -0.57
C SER A 139 21.12 7.90 0.45
N TYR A 140 20.23 7.47 1.33
CA TYR A 140 19.87 8.20 2.53
C TYR A 140 20.44 7.52 3.80
N GLY A 141 21.13 6.40 3.64
CA GLY A 141 21.64 5.66 4.78
C GLY A 141 20.52 5.41 5.79
N LYS A 142 20.73 5.79 7.04
CA LYS A 142 19.74 5.68 8.12
C LYS A 142 18.90 6.94 8.38
N GLU A 143 19.06 7.99 7.57
CA GLU A 143 18.49 9.32 7.83
C GLU A 143 16.99 9.43 7.50
N ARG A 144 16.41 8.42 6.82
CA ARG A 144 14.99 8.40 6.44
C ARG A 144 14.33 7.08 6.84
N PRO A 145 14.16 6.81 8.13
CA PRO A 145 13.47 5.62 8.60
C PRO A 145 11.97 5.67 8.22
N VAL A 146 11.38 4.51 7.92
CA VAL A 146 9.92 4.34 7.73
C VAL A 146 9.27 3.73 8.96
N ALA A 147 10.06 3.11 9.83
CA ALA A 147 9.62 2.58 11.11
C ALA A 147 10.63 2.99 12.19
N VAL A 148 10.13 3.47 13.32
CA VAL A 148 10.93 4.00 14.43
C VAL A 148 10.61 3.22 15.69
N CYS A 149 11.42 2.23 16.00
CA CYS A 149 11.45 1.47 17.24
C CYS A 149 12.79 0.75 17.35
N ASP A 150 13.18 0.33 18.54
CA ASP A 150 14.46 -0.33 18.79
C ASP A 150 14.31 -1.86 18.78
N ASP A 151 13.80 -2.40 17.66
CA ASP A 151 13.68 -3.83 17.47
C ASP A 151 13.69 -4.25 15.97
N ILE A 152 13.75 -5.58 15.76
CA ILE A 152 13.87 -6.18 14.44
C ILE A 152 12.70 -5.84 13.50
N SER A 153 11.51 -5.58 14.01
CA SER A 153 10.32 -5.29 13.21
C SER A 153 10.45 -3.94 12.49
N CYS A 154 11.05 -2.94 13.12
CA CYS A 154 11.36 -1.66 12.50
C CYS A 154 12.61 -1.75 11.61
N TRP A 155 13.68 -2.39 12.10
CA TRP A 155 14.93 -2.50 11.34
C TRP A 155 14.75 -3.19 10.01
N SER A 156 13.94 -4.27 9.96
CA SER A 156 13.66 -4.99 8.71
C SER A 156 12.96 -4.13 7.66
N GLN A 157 12.11 -3.19 8.04
CA GLN A 157 11.44 -2.27 7.14
C GLN A 157 12.38 -1.14 6.67
N ASN A 158 13.33 -0.75 7.52
CA ASN A 158 14.29 0.29 7.20
C ASN A 158 15.36 -0.18 6.21
N ARG A 159 15.74 -1.47 6.24
CA ARG A 159 16.69 -2.07 5.30
C ARG A 159 16.04 -2.30 3.92
N ARG A 160 16.04 -1.28 3.08
CA ARG A 160 15.32 -1.34 1.80
C ARG A 160 16.00 -0.56 0.68
N ALA A 161 15.63 -0.86 -0.55
CA ALA A 161 15.74 0.05 -1.68
C ALA A 161 14.36 0.38 -2.24
N VAL A 162 14.13 1.62 -2.62
CA VAL A 162 12.83 2.13 -3.08
C VAL A 162 12.98 2.72 -4.49
N THR A 163 12.11 2.31 -5.40
CA THR A 163 12.00 2.87 -6.75
C THR A 163 11.00 4.03 -6.73
N VAL A 164 11.51 5.26 -6.82
CA VAL A 164 10.70 6.48 -6.81
C VAL A 164 10.55 6.98 -8.24
N LEU A 165 9.34 6.88 -8.78
CA LEU A 165 9.04 7.32 -10.14
C LEU A 165 9.09 8.85 -10.25
N SER A 166 9.62 9.33 -11.39
CA SER A 166 9.67 10.73 -11.76
C SER A 166 9.25 10.87 -13.23
N GLY A 167 8.58 11.96 -13.57
CA GLY A 167 8.01 12.11 -14.91
C GLY A 167 6.72 11.27 -15.05
N GLY A 168 5.99 11.48 -16.10
CA GLY A 168 4.71 10.79 -16.33
C GLY A 168 3.54 11.75 -16.44
N ASN A 169 3.80 13.05 -16.26
CA ASN A 169 2.86 14.10 -16.59
C ASN A 169 3.10 14.52 -18.05
N SER A 170 2.26 14.08 -18.90
CA SER A 170 1.96 14.63 -20.25
C SER A 170 0.52 14.37 -20.56
#